data_9c8ce51a43198fd01cb027c63195ef7a
#
_entry.id   9c8ce51a43198fd01cb027c63195ef7a
#
_cell.length_a   1.000
_cell.length_b   1.000
_cell.length_c   1.000
_cell.angle_alpha   90.00
_cell.angle_beta   90.00
_cell.angle_gamma   90.00
#
_symmetry.space_group_name_H-M   'P 1'
#
loop_
_entity.id
_entity.type
_entity.pdbx_description
1 polymer ?
#
loop_
_entity_poly.entity_id
_entity_poly.type
_entity_poly.pdbx_seq_one_letter_code
_entity_poly.pdbx_strand_id
1 'polypeptide(L)'
;WTQVIQMPWNEVAAEAATWSVATAALPQNAQPSPLPLPIDLIVVDVPEDERPSTAKSAFDLLSSGGVLLAQEPEVPTGDVGVADSPSEMTPAQKKVESFNEWISFVKEVSENHSLGFVELTGGTLAVLRRT
;
A
#
# COMPACT_ATOMS: atom_id res chain seq x y z
N TRP A 1 16.71 -6.03 -16.44
CA TRP A 1 16.47 -7.23 -15.63
C TRP A 1 15.13 -7.14 -14.92
N THR A 2 14.27 -8.16 -15.11
CA THR A 2 12.92 -8.18 -14.55
C THR A 2 12.63 -9.57 -13.97
N GLN A 3 12.04 -9.57 -12.79
CA GLN A 3 11.57 -10.78 -12.11
C GLN A 3 10.08 -10.67 -11.84
N VAL A 4 9.32 -11.72 -12.16
CA VAL A 4 7.90 -11.81 -11.84
C VAL A 4 7.71 -12.78 -10.68
N ILE A 5 7.04 -12.33 -9.62
CA ILE A 5 6.73 -13.14 -8.45
C ILE A 5 5.22 -13.40 -8.46
N GLN A 6 4.83 -14.68 -8.66
CA GLN A 6 3.42 -15.08 -8.72
C GLN A 6 2.95 -15.56 -7.34
N MET A 7 2.83 -14.60 -6.40
CA MET A 7 2.34 -14.83 -5.05
C MET A 7 1.36 -13.73 -4.66
N PRO A 8 0.36 -14.01 -3.81
CA PRO A 8 -0.47 -12.95 -3.25
C PRO A 8 0.40 -11.91 -2.52
N TRP A 9 0.08 -10.64 -2.69
CA TRP A 9 0.87 -9.55 -2.12
C TRP A 9 1.04 -9.67 -0.61
N ASN A 10 -0.03 -10.04 0.12
CA ASN A 10 0.03 -10.16 1.58
C ASN A 10 1.06 -11.20 2.04
N GLU A 11 1.25 -12.29 1.30
CA GLU A 11 2.26 -13.30 1.61
C GLU A 11 3.67 -12.77 1.32
N VAL A 12 3.86 -12.14 0.16
CA VAL A 12 5.15 -11.54 -0.21
C VAL A 12 5.56 -10.46 0.78
N ALA A 13 4.62 -9.58 1.15
CA ALA A 13 4.89 -8.50 2.10
C ALA A 13 5.21 -9.03 3.51
N ALA A 14 4.51 -10.06 3.97
CA ALA A 14 4.77 -10.67 5.27
C ALA A 14 6.15 -11.31 5.33
N GLU A 15 6.56 -12.04 4.30
CA GLU A 15 7.89 -12.62 4.22
C GLU A 15 8.99 -11.54 4.16
N ALA A 16 8.79 -10.51 3.34
CA ALA A 16 9.73 -9.40 3.23
C ALA A 16 9.88 -8.64 4.56
N ALA A 17 8.78 -8.42 5.27
CA ALA A 17 8.80 -7.78 6.60
C ALA A 17 9.57 -8.63 7.62
N THR A 18 9.39 -9.94 7.60
CA THR A 18 10.13 -10.87 8.45
C THR A 18 11.63 -10.79 8.18
N TRP A 19 12.05 -10.78 6.91
CA TRP A 19 13.44 -10.61 6.52
C TRP A 19 14.02 -9.28 6.99
N SER A 20 13.27 -8.20 6.87
CA SER A 20 13.71 -6.87 7.29
C SER A 20 14.03 -6.81 8.77
N VAL A 21 13.21 -7.46 9.61
CA VAL A 21 13.40 -7.48 11.08
C VAL A 21 14.51 -8.45 11.49
N ALA A 22 14.62 -9.60 10.84
CA ALA A 22 15.47 -10.71 11.27
C ALA A 22 16.84 -10.76 10.58
N THR A 23 17.18 -9.79 9.75
CA THR A 23 18.39 -9.83 8.90
C THR A 23 19.67 -10.13 9.67
N ALA A 24 19.86 -9.51 10.84
CA ALA A 24 21.08 -9.69 11.63
C ALA A 24 21.18 -11.06 12.34
N ALA A 25 20.07 -11.76 12.48
CA ALA A 25 19.99 -13.05 13.18
C ALA A 25 19.88 -14.25 12.23
N LEU A 26 19.80 -14.02 10.92
CA LEU A 26 19.62 -15.10 9.94
C LEU A 26 20.93 -15.85 9.69
N PRO A 27 20.87 -17.20 9.55
CA PRO A 27 22.05 -17.97 9.15
C PRO A 27 22.44 -17.65 7.70
N GLN A 28 23.72 -17.86 7.37
CA GLN A 28 24.26 -17.55 6.04
C GLN A 28 23.58 -18.32 4.91
N ASN A 29 23.00 -19.48 5.21
CA ASN A 29 22.30 -20.32 4.23
C ASN A 29 20.78 -20.12 4.22
N ALA A 30 20.28 -19.08 4.88
CA ALA A 30 18.85 -18.77 4.85
C ALA A 30 18.40 -18.40 3.43
N GLN A 31 17.16 -18.77 3.12
CA GLN A 31 16.55 -18.40 1.84
C GLN A 31 16.48 -16.88 1.71
N PRO A 32 16.80 -16.31 0.54
CA PRO A 32 16.66 -14.87 0.35
C PRO A 32 15.19 -14.44 0.39
N SER A 33 14.94 -13.18 0.75
CA SER A 33 13.61 -12.59 0.67
C SER A 33 13.05 -12.70 -0.75
N PRO A 34 11.73 -12.94 -0.92
CA PRO A 34 11.12 -12.94 -2.25
C PRO A 34 11.23 -11.59 -2.93
N LEU A 35 11.37 -10.50 -2.17
CA LEU A 35 11.62 -9.16 -2.69
C LEU A 35 13.06 -8.75 -2.40
N PRO A 36 13.73 -8.10 -3.36
CA PRO A 36 15.03 -7.47 -3.07
C PRO A 36 14.83 -6.30 -2.12
N LEU A 37 15.53 -6.33 -0.98
CA LEU A 37 15.52 -5.26 0.02
C LEU A 37 16.90 -4.61 0.08
N PRO A 38 17.00 -3.30 0.33
CA PRO A 38 15.93 -2.32 0.48
C PRO A 38 15.24 -1.95 -0.84
N ILE A 39 14.03 -1.40 -0.76
CA ILE A 39 13.25 -0.99 -1.94
C ILE A 39 13.20 0.53 -2.00
N ASP A 40 13.55 1.10 -3.13
CA ASP A 40 13.60 2.56 -3.30
C ASP A 40 12.37 3.13 -4.00
N LEU A 41 11.67 2.31 -4.79
CA LEU A 41 10.47 2.72 -5.51
C LEU A 41 9.48 1.57 -5.58
N ILE A 42 8.24 1.85 -5.20
CA ILE A 42 7.12 0.92 -5.34
C ILE A 42 5.99 1.63 -6.09
N VAL A 43 5.46 0.96 -7.10
CA VAL A 43 4.23 1.38 -7.78
C VAL A 43 3.12 0.41 -7.41
N VAL A 44 2.05 0.92 -6.81
CA VAL A 44 0.90 0.12 -6.41
C VAL A 44 -0.17 0.23 -7.49
N ASP A 45 -0.42 -0.87 -8.16
CA ASP A 45 -1.43 -0.98 -9.22
C ASP A 45 -2.34 -2.18 -8.91
N VAL A 46 -3.30 -1.95 -8.03
CA VAL A 46 -4.28 -2.95 -7.59
C VAL A 46 -5.67 -2.33 -7.60
N PRO A 47 -6.74 -3.15 -7.56
CA PRO A 47 -8.10 -2.65 -7.44
C PRO A 47 -8.27 -1.70 -6.25
N GLU A 48 -9.21 -0.78 -6.38
CA GLU A 48 -9.44 0.30 -5.43
C GLU A 48 -9.71 -0.18 -4.00
N ASP A 49 -10.42 -1.30 -3.85
CA ASP A 49 -10.74 -1.90 -2.54
C ASP A 49 -9.53 -2.53 -1.85
N GLU A 50 -8.53 -2.97 -2.61
CA GLU A 50 -7.29 -3.56 -2.07
C GLU A 50 -6.19 -2.51 -1.88
N ARG A 51 -6.34 -1.33 -2.45
CA ARG A 51 -5.29 -0.31 -2.52
C ARG A 51 -4.81 0.19 -1.16
N PRO A 52 -5.71 0.52 -0.20
CA PRO A 52 -5.24 1.04 1.09
C PRO A 52 -4.35 0.06 1.86
N SER A 53 -4.76 -1.20 1.97
CA SER A 53 -3.99 -2.22 2.68
C SER A 53 -2.69 -2.54 1.97
N THR A 54 -2.71 -2.64 0.64
CA THR A 54 -1.52 -2.91 -0.18
C THR A 54 -0.52 -1.75 -0.07
N ALA A 55 -0.99 -0.51 -0.19
CA ALA A 55 -0.12 0.66 -0.08
C ALA A 55 0.51 0.77 1.31
N LYS A 56 -0.25 0.52 2.35
CA LYS A 56 0.25 0.58 3.72
C LYS A 56 1.36 -0.44 3.97
N SER A 57 1.15 -1.70 3.60
CA SER A 57 2.17 -2.74 3.77
C SER A 57 3.39 -2.50 2.87
N ALA A 58 3.19 -2.01 1.66
CA ALA A 58 4.28 -1.67 0.74
C ALA A 58 5.12 -0.50 1.24
N PHE A 59 4.48 0.52 1.82
CA PHE A 59 5.18 1.68 2.36
C PHE A 59 6.16 1.31 3.47
N ASP A 60 5.80 0.33 4.30
CA ASP A 60 6.65 -0.15 5.38
C ASP A 60 7.92 -0.86 4.87
N LEU A 61 7.95 -1.28 3.62
CA LEU A 61 9.11 -1.92 2.99
C LEU A 61 10.06 -0.95 2.29
N LEU A 62 9.70 0.32 2.19
CA LEU A 62 10.55 1.34 1.58
C LEU A 62 11.78 1.63 2.42
N SER A 63 12.90 1.86 1.75
CA SER A 63 14.07 2.45 2.37
C SER A 63 13.81 3.91 2.74
N SER A 64 14.67 4.47 3.61
CA SER A 64 14.65 5.90 3.88
C SER A 64 14.89 6.69 2.58
N GLY A 65 14.01 7.62 2.26
CA GLY A 65 14.02 8.34 0.99
C GLY A 65 13.30 7.63 -0.15
N GLY A 66 12.85 6.39 0.05
CA GLY A 66 12.10 5.62 -0.94
C GLY A 66 10.71 6.20 -1.20
N VAL A 67 10.17 5.93 -2.36
CA VAL A 67 8.91 6.53 -2.85
C VAL A 67 7.92 5.44 -3.23
N LEU A 68 6.66 5.64 -2.82
CA LEU A 68 5.53 4.85 -3.25
C LEU A 68 4.62 5.70 -4.13
N LEU A 69 4.23 5.17 -5.28
CA LEU A 69 3.28 5.79 -6.19
C LEU A 69 2.00 4.97 -6.23
N ALA A 70 0.87 5.62 -6.03
CA ALA A 70 -0.43 4.98 -6.11
C ALA A 70 -1.47 5.98 -6.63
N GLN A 71 -2.40 5.51 -7.44
CA GLN A 71 -3.52 6.34 -7.89
C GLN A 71 -4.46 6.60 -6.72
N GLU A 72 -4.87 7.85 -6.53
CA GLU A 72 -5.91 8.22 -5.59
C GLU A 72 -7.22 7.55 -5.96
N PRO A 73 -7.99 7.02 -4.99
CA PRO A 73 -9.31 6.51 -5.27
C PRO A 73 -10.28 7.66 -5.60
N GLU A 74 -11.32 7.36 -6.36
CA GLU A 74 -12.38 8.31 -6.61
C GLU A 74 -13.16 8.60 -5.32
N VAL A 75 -13.52 9.87 -5.12
CA VAL A 75 -14.32 10.28 -3.97
C VAL A 75 -15.73 9.66 -4.12
N PRO A 76 -16.21 8.87 -3.15
CA PRO A 76 -17.55 8.32 -3.19
C PRO A 76 -18.59 9.43 -3.17
N THR A 77 -19.63 9.28 -3.98
CA THR A 77 -20.72 10.24 -4.09
C THR A 77 -22.05 9.62 -3.68
N GLY A 78 -22.95 10.44 -3.15
CA GLY A 78 -24.27 10.02 -2.72
C GLY A 78 -24.30 9.49 -1.28
N ASP A 79 -25.53 9.25 -0.81
CA ASP A 79 -25.77 8.65 0.51
C ASP A 79 -25.84 7.14 0.35
N VAL A 80 -24.90 6.43 0.95
CA VAL A 80 -24.81 4.97 0.87
C VAL A 80 -25.35 4.26 2.13
N GLY A 81 -25.76 5.03 3.15
CA GLY A 81 -26.24 4.48 4.40
C GLY A 81 -25.14 3.88 5.27
N VAL A 82 -25.56 3.16 6.31
CA VAL A 82 -24.68 2.49 7.26
C VAL A 82 -25.06 1.02 7.35
N ALA A 83 -24.09 0.13 7.22
CA ALA A 83 -24.30 -1.31 7.37
C ALA A 83 -24.23 -1.72 8.85
N ASP A 84 -25.11 -2.65 9.28
CA ASP A 84 -25.11 -3.18 10.64
C ASP A 84 -23.91 -4.13 10.88
N SER A 85 -23.42 -4.77 9.82
CA SER A 85 -22.26 -5.64 9.88
C SER A 85 -21.44 -5.58 8.57
N PRO A 86 -20.14 -5.94 8.57
CA PRO A 86 -19.34 -5.96 7.35
C PRO A 86 -19.90 -6.88 6.25
N SER A 87 -20.57 -7.96 6.63
CA SER A 87 -21.16 -8.90 5.67
C SER A 87 -22.42 -8.35 4.95
N GLU A 88 -23.02 -7.31 5.49
CA GLU A 88 -24.22 -6.66 4.94
C GLU A 88 -23.90 -5.42 4.09
N MET A 89 -22.60 -5.08 3.97
CA MET A 89 -22.18 -3.92 3.22
C MET A 89 -22.47 -4.07 1.72
N THR A 90 -23.09 -3.03 1.15
CA THR A 90 -23.24 -2.92 -0.30
C THR A 90 -21.89 -2.59 -0.95
N PRO A 91 -21.72 -2.82 -2.27
CA PRO A 91 -20.50 -2.38 -2.96
C PRO A 91 -20.17 -0.89 -2.77
N ALA A 92 -21.19 -0.03 -2.75
CA ALA A 92 -21.02 1.40 -2.51
C ALA A 92 -20.51 1.69 -1.09
N GLN A 93 -20.98 0.98 -0.08
CA GLN A 93 -20.52 1.10 1.30
C GLN A 93 -19.09 0.62 1.46
N LYS A 94 -18.72 -0.47 0.79
CA LYS A 94 -17.32 -0.96 0.76
C LYS A 94 -16.39 0.06 0.11
N LYS A 95 -16.83 0.74 -0.93
CA LYS A 95 -16.08 1.81 -1.58
C LYS A 95 -15.82 2.98 -0.62
N VAL A 96 -16.81 3.38 0.16
CA VAL A 96 -16.66 4.42 1.20
C VAL A 96 -15.67 3.98 2.27
N GLU A 97 -15.76 2.75 2.74
CA GLU A 97 -14.83 2.20 3.73
C GLU A 97 -13.38 2.21 3.22
N SER A 98 -13.15 1.71 2.00
CA SER A 98 -11.83 1.73 1.36
C SER A 98 -11.31 3.15 1.18
N PHE A 99 -12.16 4.08 0.79
CA PHE A 99 -11.78 5.49 0.67
C PHE A 99 -11.36 6.07 2.01
N ASN A 100 -12.10 5.80 3.07
CA ASN A 100 -11.77 6.27 4.42
C ASN A 100 -10.47 5.67 4.93
N GLU A 101 -10.21 4.39 4.66
CA GLU A 101 -8.93 3.75 4.99
C GLU A 101 -7.77 4.42 4.24
N TRP A 102 -7.96 4.73 2.98
CA TRP A 102 -6.96 5.45 2.18
C TRP A 102 -6.66 6.82 2.76
N ILE A 103 -7.68 7.60 3.08
CA ILE A 103 -7.52 8.94 3.66
C ILE A 103 -6.80 8.87 5.00
N SER A 104 -7.13 7.90 5.85
CA SER A 104 -6.44 7.70 7.13
C SER A 104 -4.95 7.38 6.94
N PHE A 105 -4.64 6.53 5.98
CA PHE A 105 -3.26 6.18 5.64
C PHE A 105 -2.48 7.39 5.11
N VAL A 106 -3.06 8.13 4.17
CA VAL A 106 -2.44 9.33 3.59
C VAL A 106 -2.20 10.39 4.67
N LYS A 107 -3.14 10.56 5.58
CA LYS A 107 -3.00 11.48 6.71
C LYS A 107 -1.84 11.07 7.62
N GLU A 108 -1.75 9.79 7.97
CA GLU A 108 -0.66 9.25 8.79
C GLU A 108 0.70 9.48 8.11
N VAL A 109 0.79 9.24 6.80
CA VAL A 109 2.01 9.52 6.04
C VAL A 109 2.36 11.00 6.07
N SER A 110 1.38 11.89 5.89
CA SER A 110 1.62 13.33 5.87
C SER A 110 2.14 13.88 7.20
N GLU A 111 1.81 13.24 8.31
CA GLU A 111 2.26 13.65 9.64
C GLU A 111 3.73 13.29 9.90
N ASN A 112 4.23 12.21 9.32
CA ASN A 112 5.55 11.66 9.64
C ASN A 112 6.51 11.62 8.45
N HIS A 113 6.01 11.79 7.24
CA HIS A 113 6.76 11.64 5.99
C HIS A 113 6.36 12.73 5.00
N SER A 114 6.90 12.66 3.79
CA SER A 114 6.56 13.61 2.73
C SER A 114 5.47 13.05 1.82
N LEU A 115 4.55 13.92 1.42
CA LEU A 115 3.40 13.58 0.59
C LEU A 115 3.20 14.65 -0.48
N GLY A 116 2.95 14.22 -1.70
CA GLY A 116 2.58 15.09 -2.81
C GLY A 116 1.55 14.45 -3.70
N PHE A 117 0.93 15.23 -4.56
CA PHE A 117 -0.06 14.76 -5.52
C PHE A 117 0.27 15.33 -6.90
N VAL A 118 0.08 14.50 -7.92
CA VAL A 118 0.25 14.89 -9.32
C VAL A 118 -1.03 14.61 -10.08
N GLU A 119 -1.60 15.62 -10.70
CA GLU A 119 -2.77 15.45 -11.54
C GLU A 119 -2.36 14.87 -12.89
N LEU A 120 -3.01 13.79 -13.28
CA LEU A 120 -2.82 13.11 -14.54
C LEU A 120 -4.14 13.08 -15.32
N THR A 121 -4.06 12.82 -16.60
CA THR A 121 -5.26 12.54 -17.40
C THR A 121 -5.92 11.27 -16.85
N GLY A 122 -7.11 11.40 -16.29
CA GLY A 122 -7.86 10.29 -15.75
C GLY A 122 -7.72 10.06 -14.24
N GLY A 123 -7.00 10.92 -13.53
CA GLY A 123 -6.94 10.81 -12.07
C GLY A 123 -5.76 11.54 -11.44
N THR A 124 -5.64 11.39 -10.14
CA THR A 124 -4.56 11.98 -9.34
C THR A 124 -3.63 10.88 -8.83
N LEU A 125 -2.34 11.09 -8.98
CA LEU A 125 -1.31 10.19 -8.47
C LEU A 125 -0.82 10.70 -7.12
N ALA A 126 -0.89 9.85 -6.10
CA ALA A 126 -0.29 10.12 -4.80
C ALA A 126 1.18 9.70 -4.83
N VAL A 127 2.03 10.59 -4.35
CA VAL A 127 3.49 10.38 -4.23
C VAL A 127 3.85 10.42 -2.76
N LEU A 128 4.17 9.26 -2.18
CA LEU A 128 4.47 9.12 -0.76
C LEU A 128 5.95 8.80 -0.59
N ARG A 129 6.67 9.66 0.11
CA ARG A 129 8.10 9.48 0.35
C ARG A 129 8.37 9.17 1.81
N ARG A 130 9.04 8.08 2.07
CA ARG A 130 9.47 7.70 3.41
C ARG A 130 10.72 8.51 3.79
N THR A 131 10.60 9.30 4.81
CA THR A 131 11.72 10.13 5.31
C THR A 131 12.47 9.46 6.46
#